data_dc668cd0c43336f1db728800a4398c4a
#
_entry.id   dc668cd0c43336f1db728800a4398c4a
#
_cell.length_a   1.000
_cell.length_b   1.000
_cell.length_c   1.000
_cell.angle_alpha   90.00
_cell.angle_beta   90.00
_cell.angle_gamma   90.00
#
_symmetry.space_group_name_H-M   'P 1'
#
loop_
_entity.id
_entity.type
_entity.pdbx_description
1 polymer ?
#
loop_
_entity_poly.entity_id
_entity_poly.type
_entity_poly.pdbx_seq_one_letter_code
_entity_poly.pdbx_strand_id
1 'polypeptide(L)'
;MTERNIVFSPVSLRAYDLKNRIVMSCPSRMRAINSVPSPMMETYYAQRASAGLIITEPTLVSPSTPEYSSCPGIFSYEQVVAWRKVTKAVRDRGGKIFLQLWYREGISPLDLEQKYYSSVADIVPNNPVNLLEVVNEMRKGAQNALAADFDGVEINTAFGCILDSLKPLGHYENPEARKSERNRRVDLIAEIIDSVGSVWDYERVGIRMCPSNIFSGNKNPDPEPPFYYVFDSLNVYGLAYVHLLEPPKRECFLTIKYERVSDLFRPIYKGKLIVEADKNPEIGITTIVEKQADLISFGRLFVANPDLPKRFALNA
;
A
#
# COMPACT_ATOMS: atom_id res chain seq x y z
N MET A 1 10.99 20.69 22.14
CA MET A 1 10.36 20.53 20.80
C MET A 1 8.90 20.19 21.05
N THR A 2 7.96 20.87 20.42
CA THR A 2 6.55 20.48 20.52
C THR A 2 6.38 19.10 19.89
N GLU A 3 5.48 18.28 20.38
CA GLU A 3 5.21 16.91 19.87
C GLU A 3 5.00 16.88 18.35
N ARG A 4 4.37 17.91 17.78
CA ARG A 4 4.20 18.10 16.33
C ARG A 4 5.50 18.14 15.54
N ASN A 5 6.60 18.60 16.12
CA ASN A 5 7.86 18.72 15.41
C ASN A 5 8.49 17.37 15.08
N ILE A 6 8.04 16.28 15.69
CA ILE A 6 8.57 14.95 15.43
C ILE A 6 8.34 14.51 13.97
N VAL A 7 7.20 14.90 13.37
CA VAL A 7 6.88 14.51 11.98
C VAL A 7 7.79 15.17 10.94
N PHE A 8 8.47 16.27 11.30
CA PHE A 8 9.45 16.95 10.45
C PHE A 8 10.89 16.46 10.69
N SER A 9 11.11 15.59 11.70
CA SER A 9 12.43 15.02 11.92
C SER A 9 12.79 14.03 10.82
N PRO A 10 14.06 13.98 10.38
CA PRO A 10 14.54 12.95 9.48
C PRO A 10 14.31 11.54 10.05
N VAL A 11 14.14 10.58 9.17
CA VAL A 11 14.00 9.18 9.53
C VAL A 11 14.70 8.30 8.50
N SER A 12 15.48 7.33 8.96
CA SER A 12 16.05 6.32 8.08
C SER A 12 14.99 5.29 7.69
N LEU A 13 14.81 5.11 6.39
CA LEU A 13 13.96 4.10 5.78
C LEU A 13 14.87 3.13 5.02
N ARG A 14 15.59 2.29 5.77
CA ARG A 14 16.53 1.30 5.21
C ARG A 14 17.51 1.92 4.22
N ALA A 15 17.24 1.81 2.91
CA ALA A 15 18.10 2.31 1.83
C ALA A 15 18.15 3.85 1.72
N TYR A 16 17.28 4.59 2.41
CA TYR A 16 17.16 6.05 2.27
C TYR A 16 16.98 6.75 3.60
N ASP A 17 17.58 7.93 3.72
CA ASP A 17 17.24 8.90 4.75
C ASP A 17 16.16 9.86 4.19
N LEU A 18 15.00 9.85 4.82
CA LEU A 18 13.89 10.72 4.47
C LEU A 18 13.99 12.03 5.27
N LYS A 19 13.70 13.15 4.62
CA LYS A 19 13.77 14.49 5.22
C LYS A 19 12.71 14.78 6.28
N ASN A 20 11.60 14.03 6.27
CA ASN A 20 10.51 14.09 7.24
C ASN A 20 9.74 12.76 7.25
N ARG A 21 8.81 12.59 8.20
CA ARG A 21 8.01 11.37 8.40
C ARG A 21 6.65 11.41 7.72
N ILE A 22 6.39 12.40 6.86
CA ILE A 22 5.13 12.60 6.18
C ILE A 22 5.20 11.91 4.82
N VAL A 23 4.33 10.93 4.60
CA VAL A 23 4.27 10.14 3.37
C VAL A 23 3.03 10.54 2.58
N MET A 24 3.20 10.78 1.28
CA MET A 24 2.06 10.84 0.38
C MET A 24 1.58 9.42 0.08
N SER A 25 0.38 9.08 0.55
CA SER A 25 -0.29 7.81 0.25
C SER A 25 -0.76 7.77 -1.21
N CYS A 26 -1.35 6.69 -1.63
CA CYS A 26 -1.63 6.29 -2.99
C CYS A 26 -3.10 6.48 -3.43
N PRO A 27 -3.71 7.69 -3.38
CA PRO A 27 -5.07 7.87 -3.86
C PRO A 27 -5.13 7.71 -5.38
N SER A 28 -6.00 6.87 -5.89
CA SER A 28 -6.24 6.73 -7.33
C SER A 28 -6.65 8.08 -7.92
N ARG A 29 -5.94 8.53 -8.96
CA ARG A 29 -6.20 9.80 -9.64
C ARG A 29 -6.89 9.61 -10.99
N MET A 30 -6.68 8.46 -11.61
CA MET A 30 -7.27 8.08 -12.90
C MET A 30 -7.05 9.17 -13.97
N ARG A 31 -5.79 9.58 -14.14
CA ARG A 31 -5.38 10.64 -15.10
C ARG A 31 -4.40 10.13 -16.16
N ALA A 32 -4.19 8.81 -16.23
CA ALA A 32 -3.49 8.18 -17.34
C ALA A 32 -4.36 8.21 -18.61
N ILE A 33 -3.73 8.10 -19.75
CA ILE A 33 -4.39 8.01 -21.07
C ILE A 33 -4.00 6.66 -21.66
N ASN A 34 -4.95 5.75 -21.84
CA ASN A 34 -4.70 4.37 -22.26
C ASN A 34 -3.65 3.69 -21.36
N SER A 35 -3.78 3.86 -20.06
CA SER A 35 -2.85 3.39 -19.03
C SER A 35 -1.40 3.95 -19.15
N VAL A 36 -1.15 4.94 -19.99
CA VAL A 36 0.13 5.65 -20.09
C VAL A 36 0.09 6.89 -19.20
N PRO A 37 1.05 7.09 -18.29
CA PRO A 37 1.14 8.29 -17.47
C PRO A 37 1.12 9.57 -18.30
N SER A 38 0.22 10.49 -17.98
CA SER A 38 0.08 11.74 -18.72
C SER A 38 1.05 12.82 -18.20
N PRO A 39 1.33 13.89 -18.98
CA PRO A 39 2.15 15.02 -18.52
C PRO A 39 1.56 15.71 -17.28
N MET A 40 0.25 15.62 -17.06
CA MET A 40 -0.40 16.13 -15.84
C MET A 40 0.10 15.39 -14.61
N MET A 41 0.36 14.08 -14.70
CA MET A 41 0.88 13.27 -13.60
C MET A 41 2.31 13.66 -13.25
N GLU A 42 3.14 14.04 -14.23
CA GLU A 42 4.48 14.59 -13.98
C GLU A 42 4.40 15.84 -13.06
N THR A 43 3.57 16.80 -13.43
CA THR A 43 3.36 18.01 -12.63
C THR A 43 2.78 17.68 -11.25
N TYR A 44 1.81 16.78 -11.18
CA TYR A 44 1.11 16.39 -9.95
C TYR A 44 2.06 15.82 -8.90
N TYR A 45 2.90 14.85 -9.29
CA TYR A 45 3.84 14.23 -8.35
C TYR A 45 5.00 15.17 -8.00
N ALA A 46 5.50 15.94 -8.96
CA ALA A 46 6.57 16.90 -8.74
C ALA A 46 6.19 18.01 -7.74
N GLN A 47 4.95 18.48 -7.74
CA GLN A 47 4.44 19.45 -6.77
C GLN A 47 4.47 18.92 -5.32
N ARG A 48 4.43 17.60 -5.14
CA ARG A 48 4.37 16.90 -3.86
C ARG A 48 5.73 16.39 -3.36
N ALA A 49 6.80 16.76 -4.04
CA ALA A 49 8.16 16.35 -3.69
C ALA A 49 8.64 16.83 -2.31
N SER A 50 7.89 17.68 -1.61
CA SER A 50 8.16 18.07 -0.22
C SER A 50 7.84 16.96 0.79
N ALA A 51 7.05 15.96 0.44
CA ALA A 51 6.85 14.75 1.25
C ALA A 51 8.17 14.03 1.54
N GLY A 52 8.27 13.34 2.65
CA GLY A 52 9.40 12.46 2.94
C GLY A 52 9.48 11.32 1.94
N LEU A 53 8.34 10.73 1.62
CA LEU A 53 8.18 9.71 0.58
C LEU A 53 6.88 9.94 -0.18
N ILE A 54 6.91 9.76 -1.50
CA ILE A 54 5.73 9.66 -2.35
C ILE A 54 5.51 8.20 -2.70
N ILE A 55 4.30 7.67 -2.48
CA ILE A 55 3.84 6.41 -3.03
C ILE A 55 2.83 6.74 -4.12
N THR A 56 3.05 6.22 -5.33
CA THR A 56 2.16 6.52 -6.47
C THR A 56 0.77 5.95 -6.25
N GLU A 57 -0.20 6.40 -7.04
CA GLU A 57 -1.47 5.69 -7.19
C GLU A 57 -1.25 4.24 -7.65
N PRO A 58 -2.21 3.32 -7.34
CA PRO A 58 -2.16 1.94 -7.79
C PRO A 58 -1.87 1.86 -9.29
N THR A 59 -0.82 1.13 -9.64
CA THR A 59 -0.29 1.07 -11.00
C THR A 59 -0.34 -0.37 -11.49
N LEU A 60 -1.07 -0.60 -12.59
CA LEU A 60 -1.32 -1.93 -13.14
C LEU A 60 -0.02 -2.60 -13.62
N VAL A 61 0.23 -3.82 -13.16
CA VAL A 61 1.40 -4.62 -13.59
C VAL A 61 1.12 -5.45 -14.85
N SER A 62 -0.16 -5.57 -15.24
CA SER A 62 -0.61 -6.28 -16.43
C SER A 62 -1.76 -5.53 -17.11
N PRO A 63 -2.02 -5.77 -18.40
CA PRO A 63 -3.19 -5.24 -19.07
C PRO A 63 -4.47 -5.61 -18.35
N SER A 64 -5.38 -4.67 -18.22
CA SER A 64 -6.67 -4.84 -17.58
C SER A 64 -7.81 -4.49 -18.53
N THR A 65 -9.05 -4.60 -18.07
CA THR A 65 -10.23 -4.25 -18.87
C THR A 65 -10.23 -2.76 -19.27
N PRO A 66 -10.92 -2.37 -20.34
CA PRO A 66 -10.98 -0.97 -20.82
C PRO A 66 -11.42 0.05 -19.75
N GLU A 67 -12.18 -0.38 -18.76
CA GLU A 67 -12.64 0.44 -17.64
C GLU A 67 -11.48 1.03 -16.81
N TYR A 68 -10.31 0.37 -16.85
CA TYR A 68 -9.10 0.82 -16.17
C TYR A 68 -8.13 1.60 -17.06
N SER A 69 -8.53 1.97 -18.26
CA SER A 69 -7.67 2.73 -19.19
C SER A 69 -7.19 4.08 -18.64
N SER A 70 -7.87 4.62 -17.63
CA SER A 70 -7.45 5.83 -16.91
C SER A 70 -6.53 5.55 -15.70
N CYS A 71 -6.35 4.28 -15.29
CA CYS A 71 -5.35 3.89 -14.31
C CYS A 71 -3.99 3.78 -15.00
N PRO A 72 -2.89 4.25 -14.39
CA PRO A 72 -1.59 4.08 -14.99
C PRO A 72 -1.15 2.61 -14.94
N GLY A 73 -0.38 2.20 -15.94
CA GLY A 73 0.26 0.90 -16.01
C GLY A 73 1.79 0.99 -15.96
N ILE A 74 2.43 -0.17 -15.78
CA ILE A 74 3.89 -0.34 -15.81
C ILE A 74 4.28 -1.63 -16.55
N PHE A 75 3.45 -2.09 -17.46
CA PHE A 75 3.64 -3.35 -18.21
C PHE A 75 4.11 -3.16 -19.66
N SER A 76 4.24 -1.92 -20.15
CA SER A 76 4.73 -1.62 -21.50
C SER A 76 5.92 -0.65 -21.48
N TYR A 77 6.71 -0.69 -22.54
CA TYR A 77 7.84 0.22 -22.72
C TYR A 77 7.41 1.70 -22.76
N GLU A 78 6.29 2.01 -23.39
CA GLU A 78 5.75 3.36 -23.46
C GLU A 78 5.42 3.90 -22.05
N GLN A 79 4.84 3.06 -21.20
CA GLN A 79 4.55 3.39 -19.82
C GLN A 79 5.84 3.64 -19.00
N VAL A 80 6.88 2.81 -19.20
CA VAL A 80 8.20 3.01 -18.57
C VAL A 80 8.79 4.37 -18.95
N VAL A 81 8.76 4.72 -20.24
CA VAL A 81 9.26 6.01 -20.74
C VAL A 81 8.48 7.19 -20.12
N ALA A 82 7.16 7.05 -20.02
CA ALA A 82 6.31 8.08 -19.43
C ALA A 82 6.56 8.24 -17.92
N TRP A 83 6.66 7.13 -17.18
CA TRP A 83 6.99 7.16 -15.75
C TRP A 83 8.37 7.74 -15.47
N ARG A 84 9.38 7.52 -16.36
CA ARG A 84 10.71 8.11 -16.20
C ARG A 84 10.68 9.63 -16.19
N LYS A 85 9.74 10.28 -16.88
CA LYS A 85 9.54 11.74 -16.80
C LYS A 85 9.03 12.14 -15.42
N VAL A 86 8.10 11.38 -14.86
CA VAL A 86 7.55 11.62 -13.52
C VAL A 86 8.62 11.46 -12.45
N THR A 87 9.36 10.35 -12.47
CA THR A 87 10.42 10.09 -11.48
C THR A 87 11.52 11.15 -11.54
N LYS A 88 11.92 11.54 -12.77
CA LYS A 88 12.87 12.64 -12.98
C LYS A 88 12.37 13.96 -12.38
N ALA A 89 11.13 14.35 -12.65
CA ALA A 89 10.55 15.61 -12.16
C ALA A 89 10.44 15.66 -10.63
N VAL A 90 10.18 14.52 -9.97
CA VAL A 90 10.19 14.40 -8.51
C VAL A 90 11.61 14.48 -7.96
N ARG A 91 12.57 13.78 -8.58
CA ARG A 91 13.98 13.77 -8.18
C ARG A 91 14.62 15.13 -8.32
N ASP A 92 14.35 15.86 -9.40
CA ASP A 92 14.85 17.22 -9.64
C ASP A 92 14.42 18.20 -8.53
N ARG A 93 13.37 17.86 -7.75
CA ARG A 93 12.90 18.59 -6.57
C ARG A 93 13.32 17.97 -5.24
N GLY A 94 14.24 17.02 -5.25
CA GLY A 94 14.75 16.33 -4.06
C GLY A 94 13.72 15.45 -3.37
N GLY A 95 12.70 14.95 -4.11
CA GLY A 95 11.72 13.99 -3.63
C GLY A 95 12.19 12.55 -3.79
N LYS A 96 11.57 11.64 -3.03
CA LYS A 96 11.66 10.19 -3.16
C LYS A 96 10.31 9.63 -3.58
N ILE A 97 10.29 8.69 -4.54
CA ILE A 97 9.06 8.14 -5.11
C ILE A 97 9.15 6.64 -5.30
N PHE A 98 8.19 5.92 -4.71
CA PHE A 98 7.99 4.48 -4.86
C PHE A 98 6.76 4.24 -5.74
N LEU A 99 6.83 3.23 -6.62
CA LEU A 99 5.70 2.80 -7.44
C LEU A 99 4.85 1.80 -6.64
N GLN A 100 3.55 2.02 -6.53
CA GLN A 100 2.65 1.00 -6.00
C GLN A 100 2.28 0.00 -7.10
N LEU A 101 2.79 -1.23 -6.99
CA LEU A 101 2.49 -2.36 -7.86
C LEU A 101 1.10 -2.91 -7.55
N TRP A 102 0.26 -2.99 -8.55
CA TRP A 102 -1.10 -3.46 -8.39
C TRP A 102 -1.47 -4.52 -9.44
N TYR A 103 -1.65 -5.74 -9.00
CA TYR A 103 -2.27 -6.79 -9.80
C TYR A 103 -3.76 -6.77 -9.57
N ARG A 104 -4.54 -6.80 -10.63
CA ARG A 104 -5.98 -6.77 -10.55
C ARG A 104 -6.63 -7.71 -11.55
N GLU A 105 -7.57 -8.48 -11.08
CA GLU A 105 -8.47 -9.30 -11.88
C GLU A 105 -9.87 -8.68 -11.92
N GLY A 106 -10.34 -8.33 -13.14
CA GLY A 106 -11.77 -8.22 -13.54
C GLY A 106 -12.81 -7.43 -12.72
N ILE A 107 -12.46 -6.65 -11.69
CA ILE A 107 -13.43 -5.95 -10.84
C ILE A 107 -13.36 -4.42 -11.08
N SER A 108 -14.53 -3.76 -11.28
CA SER A 108 -14.60 -2.31 -11.53
C SER A 108 -14.22 -1.44 -10.31
N PRO A 109 -13.50 -0.27 -10.49
CA PRO A 109 -13.23 0.67 -9.40
C PRO A 109 -14.50 1.22 -8.76
N LEU A 110 -15.56 1.42 -9.55
CA LEU A 110 -16.86 1.89 -9.06
C LEU A 110 -17.53 0.84 -8.16
N ASP A 111 -17.34 -0.44 -8.46
CA ASP A 111 -17.81 -1.52 -7.61
C ASP A 111 -17.05 -1.56 -6.27
N LEU A 112 -15.78 -1.14 -6.24
CA LEU A 112 -15.02 -1.07 -4.98
C LEU A 112 -15.48 0.08 -4.08
N GLU A 113 -15.76 1.27 -4.62
CA GLU A 113 -16.26 2.38 -3.80
C GLU A 113 -17.66 2.09 -3.25
N GLN A 114 -18.54 1.49 -4.03
CA GLN A 114 -19.88 1.09 -3.58
C GLN A 114 -19.85 -0.13 -2.65
N LYS A 115 -18.96 -1.10 -2.91
CA LYS A 115 -18.82 -2.33 -2.11
C LYS A 115 -17.89 -2.20 -0.91
N TYR A 116 -17.17 -1.09 -0.77
CA TYR A 116 -16.45 -0.75 0.47
C TYR A 116 -17.37 -0.76 1.70
N TYR A 117 -18.66 -0.52 1.46
CA TYR A 117 -19.72 -0.47 2.48
C TYR A 117 -20.64 -1.71 2.47
N SER A 118 -20.51 -2.61 1.51
CA SER A 118 -21.24 -3.88 1.44
C SER A 118 -20.26 -5.06 1.51
N SER A 119 -20.66 -6.17 2.10
CA SER A 119 -19.79 -7.31 2.42
C SER A 119 -18.92 -7.77 1.23
N VAL A 120 -17.61 -7.90 1.47
CA VAL A 120 -16.58 -8.41 0.52
C VAL A 120 -16.89 -9.85 0.03
N ALA A 121 -17.84 -10.55 0.64
CA ALA A 121 -18.21 -11.91 0.31
C ALA A 121 -18.70 -12.11 -1.15
N ASP A 122 -19.12 -11.03 -1.83
CA ASP A 122 -19.68 -11.09 -3.19
C ASP A 122 -18.65 -10.83 -4.30
N ILE A 123 -17.35 -10.67 -3.97
CA ILE A 123 -16.30 -10.23 -4.90
C ILE A 123 -15.36 -11.36 -5.36
N VAL A 124 -15.67 -12.62 -5.04
CA VAL A 124 -14.79 -13.74 -5.45
C VAL A 124 -14.90 -13.93 -6.98
N PRO A 125 -13.78 -13.82 -7.73
CA PRO A 125 -13.79 -14.12 -9.16
C PRO A 125 -14.30 -15.54 -9.41
N ASN A 126 -15.13 -15.71 -10.42
CA ASN A 126 -15.66 -17.02 -10.80
C ASN A 126 -14.61 -17.97 -11.41
N ASN A 127 -13.41 -17.47 -11.71
CA ASN A 127 -12.30 -18.25 -12.26
C ASN A 127 -11.18 -18.44 -11.23
N PRO A 128 -10.54 -19.61 -11.16
CA PRO A 128 -9.37 -19.80 -10.32
C PRO A 128 -8.22 -18.91 -10.82
N VAL A 129 -7.71 -18.05 -9.95
CA VAL A 129 -6.56 -17.19 -10.23
C VAL A 129 -5.31 -18.05 -10.44
N ASN A 130 -4.59 -17.83 -11.52
CA ASN A 130 -3.29 -18.44 -11.73
C ASN A 130 -2.23 -17.69 -10.89
N LEU A 131 -1.94 -18.19 -9.70
CA LEU A 131 -1.01 -17.55 -8.77
C LEU A 131 0.41 -17.39 -9.35
N LEU A 132 0.87 -18.32 -10.17
CA LEU A 132 2.16 -18.20 -10.85
C LEU A 132 2.20 -17.03 -11.84
N GLU A 133 1.11 -16.79 -12.54
CA GLU A 133 0.97 -15.63 -13.43
C GLU A 133 1.06 -14.32 -12.64
N VAL A 134 0.36 -14.25 -11.51
CA VAL A 134 0.41 -13.07 -10.63
C VAL A 134 1.84 -12.76 -10.18
N VAL A 135 2.54 -13.75 -9.67
CA VAL A 135 3.93 -13.60 -9.21
C VAL A 135 4.82 -13.12 -10.35
N ASN A 136 4.65 -13.68 -11.56
CA ASN A 136 5.41 -13.28 -12.74
C ASN A 136 5.10 -11.84 -13.19
N GLU A 137 3.83 -11.43 -13.20
CA GLU A 137 3.44 -10.07 -13.59
C GLU A 137 3.91 -9.03 -12.55
N MET A 138 3.86 -9.36 -11.25
CA MET A 138 4.42 -8.51 -10.21
C MET A 138 5.94 -8.32 -10.39
N ARG A 139 6.66 -9.40 -10.71
CA ARG A 139 8.09 -9.33 -11.02
C ARG A 139 8.40 -8.47 -12.23
N LYS A 140 7.66 -8.62 -13.34
CA LYS A 140 7.82 -7.79 -14.55
C LYS A 140 7.53 -6.32 -14.25
N GLY A 141 6.46 -6.03 -13.49
CA GLY A 141 6.14 -4.69 -13.04
C GLY A 141 7.28 -4.08 -12.22
N ALA A 142 7.89 -4.87 -11.33
CA ALA A 142 9.05 -4.45 -10.54
C ALA A 142 10.28 -4.14 -11.42
N GLN A 143 10.57 -4.97 -12.43
CA GLN A 143 11.63 -4.73 -13.41
C GLN A 143 11.42 -3.43 -14.20
N ASN A 144 10.20 -3.21 -14.65
CA ASN A 144 9.82 -2.00 -15.38
C ASN A 144 9.88 -0.74 -14.48
N ALA A 145 9.51 -0.86 -13.21
CA ALA A 145 9.65 0.22 -12.23
C ALA A 145 11.13 0.60 -12.01
N LEU A 146 12.02 -0.39 -11.94
CA LEU A 146 13.46 -0.15 -11.89
C LEU A 146 13.95 0.57 -13.16
N ALA A 147 13.51 0.12 -14.34
CA ALA A 147 13.82 0.76 -15.62
C ALA A 147 13.23 2.18 -15.74
N ALA A 148 12.17 2.50 -15.00
CA ALA A 148 11.56 3.83 -14.94
C ALA A 148 12.19 4.74 -13.87
N ASP A 149 13.33 4.34 -13.27
CA ASP A 149 14.10 5.11 -12.29
C ASP A 149 13.31 5.46 -11.00
N PHE A 150 12.40 4.61 -10.54
CA PHE A 150 11.82 4.74 -9.21
C PHE A 150 12.87 4.52 -8.11
N ASP A 151 12.63 5.05 -6.93
CA ASP A 151 13.50 4.81 -5.76
C ASP A 151 13.21 3.44 -5.11
N GLY A 152 12.01 2.88 -5.31
CA GLY A 152 11.58 1.59 -4.80
C GLY A 152 10.15 1.26 -5.25
N VAL A 153 9.61 0.19 -4.71
CA VAL A 153 8.25 -0.28 -5.02
C VAL A 153 7.46 -0.60 -3.75
N GLU A 154 6.14 -0.48 -3.82
CA GLU A 154 5.22 -0.95 -2.79
C GLU A 154 4.31 -2.01 -3.38
N ILE A 155 4.27 -3.19 -2.77
CA ILE A 155 3.36 -4.28 -3.12
C ILE A 155 1.99 -3.96 -2.51
N ASN A 156 0.96 -3.80 -3.35
CA ASN A 156 -0.41 -3.57 -2.85
C ASN A 156 -1.10 -4.90 -2.57
N THR A 157 -1.31 -5.20 -1.30
CA THR A 157 -2.12 -6.33 -0.82
C THR A 157 -3.40 -5.86 -0.11
N ALA A 158 -3.69 -4.55 -0.16
CA ALA A 158 -4.96 -3.98 0.28
C ALA A 158 -5.97 -4.00 -0.87
N PHE A 159 -7.21 -3.69 -0.60
CA PHE A 159 -8.38 -3.57 -1.49
C PHE A 159 -8.22 -3.90 -2.98
N GLY A 160 -9.02 -4.85 -3.47
CA GLY A 160 -9.06 -5.24 -4.89
C GLY A 160 -7.74 -5.82 -5.40
N CYS A 161 -6.99 -6.45 -4.50
CA CYS A 161 -5.76 -7.14 -4.84
C CYS A 161 -5.96 -8.66 -4.82
N ILE A 162 -4.91 -9.37 -5.17
CA ILE A 162 -4.90 -10.84 -5.26
C ILE A 162 -5.36 -11.55 -3.99
N LEU A 163 -5.14 -10.97 -2.80
CA LEU A 163 -5.57 -11.59 -1.55
C LEU A 163 -7.10 -11.63 -1.40
N ASP A 164 -7.81 -10.72 -2.07
CA ASP A 164 -9.27 -10.68 -2.06
C ASP A 164 -9.86 -11.80 -2.94
N SER A 165 -9.10 -12.32 -3.91
CA SER A 165 -9.51 -13.47 -4.73
C SER A 165 -9.35 -14.81 -4.03
N LEU A 166 -8.64 -14.87 -2.89
CA LEU A 166 -8.60 -16.04 -2.03
C LEU A 166 -9.85 -16.07 -1.14
N LYS A 167 -10.44 -17.26 -0.95
CA LYS A 167 -11.66 -17.39 -0.14
C LYS A 167 -11.46 -16.80 1.26
N PRO A 168 -12.43 -16.02 1.78
CA PRO A 168 -12.37 -15.49 3.14
C PRO A 168 -12.20 -16.61 4.16
N LEU A 169 -11.31 -16.43 5.13
CA LEU A 169 -11.00 -17.45 6.16
C LEU A 169 -12.22 -17.85 7.00
N GLY A 170 -13.25 -17.00 7.07
CA GLY A 170 -14.48 -17.26 7.82
C GLY A 170 -15.45 -18.27 7.19
N HIS A 171 -15.26 -18.65 5.93
CA HIS A 171 -16.14 -19.60 5.24
C HIS A 171 -15.79 -21.08 5.50
N TYR A 172 -14.74 -21.34 6.25
CA TYR A 172 -14.36 -22.73 6.58
C TYR A 172 -14.88 -23.11 7.95
N GLU A 173 -15.83 -24.08 8.00
CA GLU A 173 -16.28 -24.68 9.25
C GLU A 173 -15.20 -25.60 9.87
N ASN A 174 -14.34 -26.18 9.02
CA ASN A 174 -13.27 -27.06 9.43
C ASN A 174 -11.99 -26.27 9.80
N PRO A 175 -11.45 -26.41 11.03
CA PRO A 175 -10.22 -25.75 11.46
C PRO A 175 -8.98 -26.05 10.60
N GLU A 176 -8.84 -27.29 10.09
CA GLU A 176 -7.71 -27.67 9.23
C GLU A 176 -7.78 -26.98 7.86
N ALA A 177 -8.97 -26.86 7.28
CA ALA A 177 -9.18 -26.14 6.03
C ALA A 177 -8.85 -24.64 6.20
N ARG A 178 -9.22 -24.06 7.35
CA ARG A 178 -8.89 -22.67 7.72
C ARG A 178 -7.37 -22.46 7.86
N LYS A 179 -6.69 -23.39 8.51
CA LYS A 179 -5.23 -23.38 8.65
C LYS A 179 -4.53 -23.49 7.30
N SER A 180 -4.99 -24.38 6.43
CA SER A 180 -4.45 -24.55 5.07
C SER A 180 -4.58 -23.27 4.25
N GLU A 181 -5.75 -22.62 4.25
CA GLU A 181 -5.96 -21.38 3.51
C GLU A 181 -5.14 -20.21 4.07
N ARG A 182 -4.98 -20.14 5.39
CA ARG A 182 -4.10 -19.17 6.04
C ARG A 182 -2.65 -19.33 5.56
N ASN A 183 -2.12 -20.54 5.57
CA ASN A 183 -0.77 -20.82 5.11
C ASN A 183 -0.61 -20.44 3.64
N ARG A 184 -1.58 -20.78 2.79
CA ARG A 184 -1.57 -20.42 1.38
C ARG A 184 -1.51 -18.90 1.12
N ARG A 185 -2.13 -18.06 1.99
CA ARG A 185 -2.02 -16.61 1.91
C ARG A 185 -0.64 -16.12 2.28
N VAL A 186 -0.07 -16.67 3.35
CA VAL A 186 1.30 -16.36 3.77
C VAL A 186 2.28 -16.75 2.67
N ASP A 187 2.15 -17.95 2.12
CA ASP A 187 3.01 -18.46 1.04
C ASP A 187 2.93 -17.57 -0.20
N LEU A 188 1.74 -17.16 -0.63
CA LEU A 188 1.58 -16.26 -1.78
C LEU A 188 2.23 -14.89 -1.54
N ILE A 189 2.05 -14.31 -0.35
CA ILE A 189 2.70 -13.04 0.00
C ILE A 189 4.23 -13.21 -0.05
N ALA A 190 4.74 -14.31 0.51
CA ALA A 190 6.15 -14.64 0.49
C ALA A 190 6.69 -14.78 -0.95
N GLU A 191 6.01 -15.54 -1.81
CA GLU A 191 6.39 -15.70 -3.22
C GLU A 191 6.42 -14.38 -3.98
N ILE A 192 5.44 -13.49 -3.75
CA ILE A 192 5.41 -12.16 -4.36
C ILE A 192 6.59 -11.31 -3.84
N ILE A 193 6.82 -11.30 -2.53
CA ILE A 193 7.94 -10.55 -1.92
C ILE A 193 9.27 -11.03 -2.47
N ASP A 194 9.48 -12.33 -2.54
CA ASP A 194 10.72 -12.93 -3.06
C ASP A 194 10.92 -12.62 -4.54
N SER A 195 9.84 -12.68 -5.32
CA SER A 195 9.86 -12.37 -6.74
C SER A 195 10.20 -10.90 -7.01
N VAL A 196 9.59 -9.98 -6.27
CA VAL A 196 9.88 -8.54 -6.35
C VAL A 196 11.27 -8.22 -5.76
N GLY A 197 11.61 -8.81 -4.61
CA GLY A 197 12.91 -8.66 -3.94
C GLY A 197 14.09 -9.22 -4.75
N SER A 198 13.83 -10.16 -5.67
CA SER A 198 14.86 -10.62 -6.63
C SER A 198 15.26 -9.56 -7.66
N VAL A 199 14.42 -8.54 -7.85
CA VAL A 199 14.67 -7.40 -8.77
C VAL A 199 15.20 -6.20 -7.99
N TRP A 200 14.63 -5.96 -6.82
CA TRP A 200 14.97 -4.89 -5.90
C TRP A 200 15.59 -5.48 -4.63
N ASP A 201 16.52 -4.78 -4.01
CA ASP A 201 16.89 -5.13 -2.64
C ASP A 201 15.67 -4.97 -1.74
N TYR A 202 15.42 -5.90 -0.80
CA TYR A 202 14.25 -5.86 0.10
C TYR A 202 14.13 -4.52 0.84
N GLU A 203 15.25 -3.84 1.09
CA GLU A 203 15.31 -2.50 1.70
C GLU A 203 14.63 -1.40 0.87
N ARG A 204 14.24 -1.70 -0.39
CA ARG A 204 13.52 -0.81 -1.31
C ARG A 204 12.14 -1.34 -1.66
N VAL A 205 11.69 -2.37 -0.97
CA VAL A 205 10.36 -2.98 -1.16
C VAL A 205 9.51 -2.68 0.07
N GLY A 206 8.39 -1.99 -0.12
CA GLY A 206 7.33 -1.84 0.87
C GLY A 206 6.17 -2.78 0.57
N ILE A 207 5.33 -3.02 1.56
CA ILE A 207 4.06 -3.75 1.39
C ILE A 207 2.93 -2.98 2.06
N ARG A 208 1.82 -2.77 1.32
CA ARG A 208 0.62 -2.14 1.86
C ARG A 208 -0.41 -3.20 2.22
N MET A 209 -0.93 -3.11 3.44
CA MET A 209 -1.88 -4.06 4.01
C MET A 209 -3.10 -3.35 4.60
N CYS A 210 -4.27 -3.98 4.43
CA CYS A 210 -5.51 -3.56 5.08
C CYS A 210 -6.06 -4.71 5.94
N PRO A 211 -5.81 -4.70 7.25
CA PRO A 211 -6.26 -5.77 8.13
C PRO A 211 -7.77 -5.97 8.14
N SER A 212 -8.56 -4.92 7.90
CA SER A 212 -10.02 -5.00 7.88
C SER A 212 -10.56 -5.90 6.76
N ASN A 213 -9.92 -5.94 5.60
CA ASN A 213 -10.39 -6.73 4.45
C ASN A 213 -10.28 -8.25 4.67
N ILE A 214 -9.27 -8.68 5.41
CA ILE A 214 -9.06 -10.10 5.69
C ILE A 214 -10.07 -10.58 6.75
N PHE A 215 -10.70 -9.66 7.49
CA PHE A 215 -11.67 -9.97 8.55
C PHE A 215 -13.13 -9.76 8.14
N SER A 216 -13.41 -9.14 7.01
CA SER A 216 -14.78 -8.74 6.61
C SER A 216 -15.75 -9.89 6.28
N GLY A 217 -15.38 -11.13 6.50
CA GLY A 217 -16.26 -12.29 6.36
C GLY A 217 -16.42 -13.16 7.62
N ASN A 218 -15.76 -12.78 8.72
CA ASN A 218 -15.71 -13.66 9.88
C ASN A 218 -16.69 -13.24 10.98
N LYS A 219 -17.83 -13.94 11.08
CA LYS A 219 -18.79 -13.81 12.20
C LYS A 219 -18.28 -14.45 13.50
N ASN A 220 -17.23 -15.29 13.43
CA ASN A 220 -16.58 -15.91 14.59
C ASN A 220 -15.11 -15.44 14.65
N PRO A 221 -14.77 -14.55 15.58
CA PRO A 221 -13.38 -14.15 15.77
C PRO A 221 -12.57 -15.36 16.25
N ASP A 222 -11.61 -15.80 15.43
CA ASP A 222 -10.56 -16.70 15.89
C ASP A 222 -9.78 -15.96 17.01
N PRO A 223 -9.53 -16.58 18.17
CA PRO A 223 -8.74 -15.95 19.24
C PRO A 223 -7.33 -15.55 18.79
N GLU A 224 -6.79 -16.15 17.72
CA GLU A 224 -5.57 -15.73 17.05
C GLU A 224 -5.89 -15.10 15.68
N PRO A 225 -5.81 -13.77 15.53
CA PRO A 225 -6.05 -13.11 14.25
C PRO A 225 -5.12 -13.68 13.17
N PRO A 226 -5.63 -14.06 11.99
CA PRO A 226 -4.81 -14.62 10.90
C PRO A 226 -3.68 -13.69 10.43
N PHE A 227 -3.76 -12.40 10.72
CA PHE A 227 -2.71 -11.41 10.46
C PHE A 227 -1.46 -11.56 11.31
N TYR A 228 -1.58 -12.11 12.50
CA TYR A 228 -0.44 -12.31 13.38
C TYR A 228 0.67 -13.05 12.64
N TYR A 229 0.31 -14.13 11.95
CA TYR A 229 1.25 -14.96 11.19
C TYR A 229 1.82 -14.23 9.97
N VAL A 230 0.99 -13.44 9.28
CA VAL A 230 1.47 -12.65 8.13
C VAL A 230 2.47 -11.60 8.61
N PHE A 231 2.14 -10.81 9.63
CA PHE A 231 3.04 -9.76 10.13
C PHE A 231 4.32 -10.32 10.75
N ASP A 232 4.23 -11.45 11.44
CA ASP A 232 5.41 -12.13 11.98
C ASP A 232 6.31 -12.65 10.86
N SER A 233 5.75 -13.25 9.82
CA SER A 233 6.50 -13.73 8.66
C SER A 233 7.23 -12.61 7.90
N LEU A 234 6.75 -11.37 7.95
CA LEU A 234 7.39 -10.23 7.29
C LEU A 234 8.71 -9.80 7.97
N ASN A 235 8.94 -10.19 9.22
CA ASN A 235 10.15 -9.78 9.95
C ASN A 235 11.46 -10.32 9.35
N VAL A 236 11.41 -11.42 8.62
CA VAL A 236 12.61 -12.06 8.05
C VAL A 236 13.16 -11.33 6.81
N TYR A 237 12.33 -10.54 6.13
CA TYR A 237 12.68 -9.94 4.83
C TYR A 237 13.49 -8.64 4.94
N GLY A 238 13.40 -7.91 6.05
CA GLY A 238 14.06 -6.61 6.14
C GLY A 238 13.50 -5.56 5.16
N LEU A 239 12.18 -5.59 4.92
CA LEU A 239 11.48 -4.68 4.02
C LEU A 239 11.73 -3.21 4.36
N ALA A 240 11.63 -2.31 3.36
CA ALA A 240 11.65 -0.87 3.56
C ALA A 240 10.62 -0.46 4.62
N TYR A 241 9.40 -0.96 4.49
CA TYR A 241 8.31 -0.72 5.44
C TYR A 241 7.13 -1.67 5.23
N VAL A 242 6.28 -1.75 6.25
CA VAL A 242 4.89 -2.16 6.12
C VAL A 242 4.00 -0.92 6.20
N HIS A 243 3.10 -0.75 5.25
CA HIS A 243 2.15 0.36 5.18
C HIS A 243 0.77 -0.11 5.59
N LEU A 244 0.33 0.32 6.76
CA LEU A 244 -0.91 -0.13 7.39
C LEU A 244 -2.04 0.87 7.13
N LEU A 245 -3.13 0.37 6.55
CA LEU A 245 -4.35 1.12 6.40
C LEU A 245 -5.18 1.01 7.67
N GLU A 246 -5.46 2.15 8.30
CA GLU A 246 -6.33 2.24 9.47
C GLU A 246 -7.80 2.37 9.02
N PRO A 247 -8.64 1.34 9.23
CA PRO A 247 -10.04 1.41 8.87
C PRO A 247 -10.81 2.40 9.75
N PRO A 248 -11.97 2.91 9.30
CA PRO A 248 -12.85 3.68 10.15
C PRO A 248 -13.31 2.88 11.37
N LYS A 249 -13.37 3.52 12.55
CA LYS A 249 -13.72 2.86 13.82
C LYS A 249 -15.03 2.03 13.80
N ARG A 250 -15.95 2.32 12.86
CA ARG A 250 -17.23 1.62 12.73
C ARG A 250 -17.21 0.40 11.82
N GLU A 251 -16.14 0.18 11.07
CA GLU A 251 -16.09 -0.78 9.96
C GLU A 251 -15.17 -1.98 10.23
N CYS A 252 -14.44 -1.99 11.35
CA CYS A 252 -13.51 -3.07 11.66
C CYS A 252 -13.76 -3.64 13.04
N PHE A 253 -13.95 -4.96 13.11
CA PHE A 253 -14.06 -5.69 14.39
C PHE A 253 -12.84 -5.44 15.30
N LEU A 254 -11.64 -5.30 14.73
CA LEU A 254 -10.42 -5.05 15.49
C LEU A 254 -10.44 -3.70 16.19
N THR A 255 -11.09 -2.67 15.62
CA THR A 255 -11.19 -1.34 16.23
C THR A 255 -12.19 -1.27 17.38
N ILE A 256 -13.02 -2.31 17.58
CA ILE A 256 -13.85 -2.43 18.79
C ILE A 256 -12.98 -2.76 20.01
N LYS A 257 -11.90 -3.53 19.81
CA LYS A 257 -11.00 -3.96 20.88
C LYS A 257 -9.77 -3.06 21.03
N TYR A 258 -9.30 -2.45 19.96
CA TYR A 258 -8.09 -1.62 19.92
C TYR A 258 -8.47 -0.22 19.45
N GLU A 259 -7.86 0.79 20.03
CA GLU A 259 -8.10 2.18 19.61
C GLU A 259 -7.56 2.43 18.18
N ARG A 260 -6.42 1.79 17.85
CA ARG A 260 -5.77 1.82 16.55
C ARG A 260 -5.34 0.41 16.19
N VAL A 261 -5.42 0.07 14.90
CA VAL A 261 -4.96 -1.23 14.39
C VAL A 261 -3.44 -1.36 14.50
N SER A 262 -2.72 -0.25 14.40
CA SER A 262 -1.27 -0.18 14.64
C SER A 262 -0.86 -0.66 16.04
N ASP A 263 -1.68 -0.43 17.06
CA ASP A 263 -1.40 -0.89 18.43
C ASP A 263 -1.33 -2.43 18.52
N LEU A 264 -2.10 -3.11 17.66
CA LEU A 264 -2.05 -4.57 17.56
C LEU A 264 -0.79 -5.07 16.84
N PHE A 265 -0.38 -4.40 15.77
CA PHE A 265 0.67 -4.92 14.88
C PHE A 265 2.07 -4.43 15.22
N ARG A 266 2.21 -3.27 15.88
CA ARG A 266 3.52 -2.77 16.31
C ARG A 266 4.31 -3.73 17.20
N PRO A 267 3.70 -4.45 18.18
CA PRO A 267 4.42 -5.44 18.97
C PRO A 267 4.98 -6.62 18.16
N ILE A 268 4.33 -6.96 17.05
CA ILE A 268 4.66 -8.10 16.20
C ILE A 268 5.72 -7.72 15.17
N TYR A 269 5.46 -6.69 14.37
CA TYR A 269 6.35 -6.26 13.31
C TYR A 269 7.44 -5.33 13.83
N LYS A 270 8.70 -5.72 13.63
CA LYS A 270 9.89 -5.00 14.17
C LYS A 270 10.50 -4.01 13.19
N GLY A 271 10.10 -4.07 11.91
CA GLY A 271 10.56 -3.15 10.87
C GLY A 271 9.87 -1.77 10.92
N LYS A 272 10.07 -0.97 9.87
CA LYS A 272 9.44 0.34 9.73
C LYS A 272 7.95 0.22 9.43
N LEU A 273 7.13 0.97 10.15
CA LEU A 273 5.68 0.98 10.00
C LEU A 273 5.21 2.37 9.55
N ILE A 274 4.48 2.42 8.43
CA ILE A 274 3.73 3.58 7.96
C ILE A 274 2.27 3.36 8.32
N VAL A 275 1.60 4.36 8.89
CA VAL A 275 0.18 4.31 9.23
C VAL A 275 -0.57 5.41 8.48
N GLU A 276 -1.72 5.07 7.88
CA GLU A 276 -2.57 6.06 7.22
C GLU A 276 -3.35 6.88 8.26
N ALA A 277 -3.25 8.21 8.14
CA ALA A 277 -3.85 9.15 9.09
C ALA A 277 -4.78 10.20 8.42
N ASP A 278 -5.32 9.88 7.25
CA ASP A 278 -6.11 10.80 6.41
C ASP A 278 -7.30 11.43 7.13
N LYS A 279 -7.87 10.73 8.10
CA LYS A 279 -9.09 11.15 8.80
C LYS A 279 -8.80 12.08 9.98
N ASN A 280 -7.62 11.97 10.58
CA ASN A 280 -7.23 12.79 11.72
C ASN A 280 -5.69 12.91 11.82
N PRO A 281 -5.11 14.04 11.35
CA PRO A 281 -3.67 14.27 11.41
C PRO A 281 -3.11 14.21 12.83
N GLU A 282 -3.86 14.64 13.85
CA GLU A 282 -3.41 14.63 15.25
C GLU A 282 -3.21 13.20 15.77
N ILE A 283 -4.11 12.28 15.40
CA ILE A 283 -3.94 10.85 15.72
C ILE A 283 -2.64 10.33 15.08
N GLY A 284 -2.35 10.71 13.83
CA GLY A 284 -1.11 10.33 13.17
C GLY A 284 0.13 10.82 13.92
N ILE A 285 0.14 12.08 14.37
CA ILE A 285 1.23 12.66 15.16
C ILE A 285 1.40 11.90 16.48
N THR A 286 0.32 11.68 17.20
CA THR A 286 0.31 10.93 18.48
C THR A 286 0.85 9.52 18.27
N THR A 287 0.49 8.85 17.17
CA THR A 287 0.98 7.50 16.83
C THR A 287 2.51 7.46 16.68
N ILE A 288 3.12 8.52 16.12
CA ILE A 288 4.59 8.65 16.03
C ILE A 288 5.20 8.91 17.42
N VAL A 289 4.61 9.83 18.20
CA VAL A 289 5.09 10.18 19.56
C VAL A 289 5.10 8.95 20.44
N GLU A 290 4.06 8.15 20.38
CA GLU A 290 3.90 6.91 21.15
C GLU A 290 4.68 5.72 20.57
N LYS A 291 5.44 5.94 19.47
CA LYS A 291 6.25 4.91 18.78
C LYS A 291 5.43 3.73 18.25
N GLN A 292 4.16 3.94 17.99
CA GLN A 292 3.28 2.94 17.36
C GLN A 292 3.46 2.89 15.84
N ALA A 293 4.03 3.96 15.24
CA ALA A 293 4.49 4.00 13.86
C ALA A 293 5.79 4.78 13.73
N ASP A 294 6.48 4.62 12.59
CA ASP A 294 7.68 5.37 12.24
C ASP A 294 7.38 6.55 11.32
N LEU A 295 6.36 6.40 10.46
CA LEU A 295 5.90 7.39 9.47
C LEU A 295 4.37 7.41 9.45
N ILE A 296 3.82 8.54 8.99
CA ILE A 296 2.38 8.71 8.77
C ILE A 296 2.11 9.05 7.31
N SER A 297 1.04 8.48 6.75
CA SER A 297 0.66 8.73 5.36
C SER A 297 -0.68 9.45 5.26
N PHE A 298 -0.78 10.29 4.23
CA PHE A 298 -1.97 11.06 3.88
C PHE A 298 -2.25 10.94 2.39
N GLY A 299 -3.46 10.56 2.01
CA GLY A 299 -3.89 10.50 0.62
C GLY A 299 -4.73 11.73 0.26
N ARG A 300 -5.91 11.87 0.83
CA ARG A 300 -6.87 12.94 0.51
C ARG A 300 -6.32 14.33 0.80
N LEU A 301 -5.60 14.49 1.89
CA LEU A 301 -5.00 15.77 2.23
C LEU A 301 -3.95 16.19 1.22
N PHE A 302 -3.13 15.28 0.69
CA PHE A 302 -2.18 15.57 -0.38
C PHE A 302 -2.86 15.85 -1.73
N VAL A 303 -4.04 15.28 -1.99
CA VAL A 303 -4.81 15.63 -3.21
C VAL A 303 -5.13 17.12 -3.22
N ALA A 304 -5.62 17.65 -2.11
CA ALA A 304 -6.02 19.05 -1.98
C ALA A 304 -4.83 20.00 -1.73
N ASN A 305 -3.77 19.52 -1.07
CA ASN A 305 -2.64 20.35 -0.59
C ASN A 305 -1.30 19.77 -1.07
N PRO A 306 -0.76 20.18 -2.21
CA PRO A 306 0.52 19.67 -2.69
C PRO A 306 1.69 20.01 -1.76
N ASP A 307 1.58 21.06 -0.99
CA ASP A 307 2.53 21.57 -0.01
C ASP A 307 2.20 21.18 1.43
N LEU A 308 1.51 20.06 1.63
CA LEU A 308 1.01 19.59 2.93
C LEU A 308 2.05 19.64 4.07
N PRO A 309 3.31 19.18 3.91
CA PRO A 309 4.31 19.29 4.96
C PRO A 309 4.56 20.75 5.40
N LYS A 310 4.55 21.69 4.46
CA LYS A 310 4.72 23.11 4.78
C LYS A 310 3.50 23.66 5.53
N ARG A 311 2.30 23.27 5.13
CA ARG A 311 1.06 23.65 5.85
C ARG A 311 1.06 23.13 7.27
N PHE A 312 1.43 21.90 7.49
CA PHE A 312 1.54 21.33 8.83
C PHE A 312 2.57 22.09 9.68
N ALA A 313 3.73 22.50 9.09
CA ALA A 313 4.74 23.27 9.80
C ALA A 313 4.25 24.68 10.19
N LEU A 314 3.36 25.28 9.38
CA LEU A 314 2.79 26.60 9.60
C LEU A 314 1.45 26.56 10.37
N ASN A 315 0.94 25.37 10.67
CA ASN A 315 -0.38 25.17 11.29
C ASN A 315 -1.53 25.78 10.46
N ALA A 316 -1.47 25.62 9.12
CA ALA A 316 -2.36 26.22 8.12
C ALA A 316 -3.26 25.17 7.44
#